data_5be403677848d44d61faf535dedc859c
#
_entry.id   5be403677848d44d61faf535dedc859c
#
_cell.length_a   1.000
_cell.length_b   1.000
_cell.length_c   1.000
_cell.angle_alpha   90.00
_cell.angle_beta   90.00
_cell.angle_gamma   90.00
#
_symmetry.space_group_name_H-M   'P 1'
#
loop_
_entity.id
_entity.type
_entity.pdbx_description
1 polymer ?
#
loop_
_entity_poly.entity_id
_entity_poly.type
_entity_poly.pdbx_seq_one_letter_code
_entity_poly.pdbx_strand_id
1 'polypeptide(L)'
;MKEIRLHGRGGQGSVTAAEIIAVAAFEDKRFSQAFPAFGVERRGAPVMAFARIADQPIRIRSQVYEPDYVIVQDVTLLDVVDVASGLKDNGKIIINTDRPREKLKLNTRAEVITIDATKIAMEILGRPIVNTTMLGAFCGASKEIGLESLNKAISERFKGELGRKNLLAIKTAYERVS
;
A
#
# COMPACT_ATOMS: atom_id res chain seq x y z
N MET A 1 11.56 8.93 -10.52
CA MET A 1 10.20 8.98 -9.92
C MET A 1 9.68 7.55 -9.82
N LYS A 2 9.09 7.19 -8.69
CA LYS A 2 8.41 5.90 -8.45
C LYS A 2 6.92 6.12 -8.34
N GLU A 3 6.15 5.27 -8.98
CA GLU A 3 4.70 5.34 -9.03
C GLU A 3 4.07 4.13 -8.35
N ILE A 4 3.15 4.38 -7.43
CA ILE A 4 2.51 3.39 -6.58
C ILE A 4 1.00 3.45 -6.83
N ARG A 5 0.37 2.30 -7.06
CA ARG A 5 -1.07 2.15 -7.18
C ARG A 5 -1.60 1.23 -6.08
N LEU A 6 -2.57 1.71 -5.33
CA LEU A 6 -3.21 0.98 -4.25
C LEU A 6 -4.61 0.57 -4.70
N HIS A 7 -4.92 -0.70 -4.56
CA HIS A 7 -6.23 -1.28 -4.80
C HIS A 7 -6.86 -1.71 -3.48
N GLY A 8 -8.08 -1.30 -3.26
CA GLY A 8 -8.89 -1.67 -2.10
C GLY A 8 -10.37 -1.63 -2.42
N ARG A 9 -11.19 -1.79 -1.39
CA ARG A 9 -12.63 -1.53 -1.48
C ARG A 9 -12.97 -0.25 -0.72
N GLY A 10 -14.03 0.42 -1.15
CA GLY A 10 -14.51 1.63 -0.48
C GLY A 10 -14.70 1.40 1.02
N GLY A 11 -14.03 2.23 1.84
CA GLY A 11 -13.97 2.10 3.29
C GLY A 11 -12.74 1.37 3.86
N GLN A 12 -11.87 0.77 3.03
CA GLN A 12 -10.64 0.10 3.48
C GLN A 12 -9.45 1.05 3.67
N GLY A 13 -9.61 2.35 3.40
CA GLY A 13 -8.58 3.35 3.67
C GLY A 13 -7.42 3.39 2.67
N SER A 14 -7.66 3.08 1.38
CA SER A 14 -6.64 3.14 0.32
C SER A 14 -6.08 4.54 0.13
N VAL A 15 -6.94 5.58 0.16
CA VAL A 15 -6.51 6.99 0.06
C VAL A 15 -5.63 7.37 1.26
N THR A 16 -6.07 7.00 2.47
CA THR A 16 -5.28 7.22 3.69
C THR A 16 -3.90 6.56 3.61
N ALA A 17 -3.83 5.32 3.07
CA ALA A 17 -2.56 4.64 2.88
C ALA A 17 -1.65 5.39 1.88
N ALA A 18 -2.19 5.87 0.77
CA ALA A 18 -1.44 6.66 -0.21
C ALA A 18 -0.92 7.98 0.40
N GLU A 19 -1.75 8.67 1.19
CA GLU A 19 -1.34 9.88 1.92
C GLU A 19 -0.19 9.61 2.90
N ILE A 20 -0.24 8.51 3.64
CA ILE A 20 0.81 8.13 4.59
C ILE A 20 2.12 7.82 3.85
N ILE A 21 2.08 7.15 2.68
CA ILE A 21 3.28 6.95 1.84
C ILE A 21 3.88 8.31 1.46
N ALA A 22 3.05 9.26 1.04
CA ALA A 22 3.52 10.58 0.63
C ALA A 22 4.15 11.35 1.81
N VAL A 23 3.54 11.30 3.00
CA VAL A 23 4.09 11.93 4.21
C VAL A 23 5.42 11.27 4.60
N ALA A 24 5.51 9.94 4.60
CA ALA A 24 6.75 9.22 4.90
C ALA A 24 7.88 9.56 3.90
N ALA A 25 7.58 9.63 2.62
CA ALA A 25 8.55 10.05 1.61
C ALA A 25 9.02 11.51 1.81
N PHE A 26 8.12 12.40 2.23
CA PHE A 26 8.48 13.77 2.57
C PHE A 26 9.43 13.83 3.80
N GLU A 27 9.20 12.99 4.81
CA GLU A 27 10.12 12.85 5.94
C GLU A 27 11.52 12.36 5.49
N ASP A 28 11.59 11.51 4.46
CA ASP A 28 12.83 11.08 3.80
C ASP A 28 13.43 12.18 2.87
N LYS A 29 12.91 13.42 2.93
CA LYS A 29 13.36 14.56 2.12
C LYS A 29 13.15 14.36 0.62
N ARG A 30 12.17 13.57 0.24
CA ARG A 30 11.77 13.37 -1.16
C ARG A 30 10.49 14.14 -1.50
N PHE A 31 10.32 14.48 -2.75
CA PHE A 31 9.06 15.01 -3.25
C PHE A 31 8.04 13.88 -3.37
N SER A 32 6.81 14.16 -2.96
CA SER A 32 5.76 13.16 -2.98
C SER A 32 4.41 13.76 -3.36
N GLN A 33 3.52 12.90 -3.81
CA GLN A 33 2.15 13.23 -4.18
C GLN A 33 1.26 12.03 -3.86
N ALA A 34 0.07 12.27 -3.31
CA ALA A 34 -0.96 11.26 -3.13
C ALA A 34 -2.31 11.81 -3.57
N PHE A 35 -3.13 10.97 -4.22
CA PHE A 35 -4.46 11.35 -4.69
C PHE A 35 -5.33 10.12 -4.92
N PRO A 36 -6.67 10.24 -4.79
CA PRO A 36 -7.60 9.18 -5.13
C PRO A 36 -7.75 9.04 -6.65
N ALA A 37 -8.20 7.88 -7.12
CA ALA A 37 -8.81 7.79 -8.43
C ALA A 37 -10.18 8.50 -8.38
N PHE A 38 -10.39 9.43 -9.31
CA PHE A 38 -11.67 10.13 -9.39
C PHE A 38 -12.75 9.17 -9.93
N GLY A 39 -13.87 9.09 -9.23
CA GLY A 39 -15.01 8.24 -9.58
C GLY A 39 -16.07 8.23 -8.49
N VAL A 40 -17.17 7.51 -8.73
CA VAL A 40 -18.22 7.36 -7.73
C VAL A 40 -17.76 6.32 -6.71
N GLU A 41 -17.27 6.78 -5.58
CA GLU A 41 -16.93 5.90 -4.46
C GLU A 41 -18.20 5.36 -3.80
N ARG A 42 -18.34 4.04 -3.82
CA ARG A 42 -19.37 3.33 -3.07
C ARG A 42 -18.71 2.39 -2.08
N ARG A 43 -19.27 2.30 -0.88
CA ARG A 43 -18.80 1.36 0.14
C ARG A 43 -18.74 -0.07 -0.43
N GLY A 44 -17.59 -0.73 -0.28
CA GLY A 44 -17.37 -2.09 -0.77
C GLY A 44 -17.04 -2.21 -2.27
N ALA A 45 -17.26 -1.17 -3.09
CA ALA A 45 -16.87 -1.18 -4.49
C ALA A 45 -15.33 -1.10 -4.65
N PRO A 46 -14.76 -1.63 -5.75
CA PRO A 46 -13.33 -1.44 -6.03
C PRO A 46 -12.97 0.04 -6.11
N VAL A 47 -11.91 0.43 -5.40
CA VAL A 47 -11.37 1.79 -5.42
C VAL A 47 -9.86 1.75 -5.62
N MET A 48 -9.31 2.82 -6.21
CA MET A 48 -7.88 3.02 -6.36
C MET A 48 -7.43 4.31 -5.71
N ALA A 49 -6.20 4.30 -5.21
CA ALA A 49 -5.48 5.48 -4.81
C ALA A 49 -4.05 5.41 -5.38
N PHE A 50 -3.41 6.54 -5.48
CA PHE A 50 -2.10 6.66 -6.08
C PHE A 50 -1.15 7.43 -5.18
N ALA A 51 0.12 7.03 -5.21
CA ALA A 51 1.21 7.81 -4.64
C ALA A 51 2.36 7.90 -5.65
N ARG A 52 3.10 9.00 -5.60
CA ARG A 52 4.33 9.23 -6.34
C ARG A 52 5.42 9.68 -5.39
N ILE A 53 6.64 9.21 -5.64
CA ILE A 53 7.83 9.58 -4.88
C ILE A 53 8.93 9.94 -5.89
N ALA A 54 9.60 11.08 -5.71
CA ALA A 54 10.63 11.55 -6.62
C ALA A 54 11.70 12.38 -5.88
N ASP A 55 12.87 12.50 -6.50
CA ASP A 55 13.97 13.33 -6.01
C ASP A 55 13.89 14.77 -6.55
N GLN A 56 12.89 15.04 -7.40
CA GLN A 56 12.61 16.36 -7.98
C GLN A 56 11.11 16.67 -7.91
N PRO A 57 10.70 17.95 -8.02
CA PRO A 57 9.29 18.35 -7.94
C PRO A 57 8.40 17.63 -8.96
N ILE A 58 7.30 17.08 -8.48
CA ILE A 58 6.32 16.33 -9.29
C ILE A 58 5.32 17.30 -9.89
N ARG A 59 5.27 17.37 -11.22
CA ARG A 59 4.34 18.25 -11.97
C ARG A 59 3.22 17.50 -12.67
N ILE A 60 3.29 16.16 -12.71
CA ILE A 60 2.30 15.30 -13.36
C ILE A 60 1.04 15.23 -12.50
N ARG A 61 -0.13 15.32 -13.15
CA ARG A 61 -1.44 15.25 -12.48
C ARG A 61 -2.35 14.13 -13.00
N SER A 62 -1.87 13.35 -13.99
CA SER A 62 -2.59 12.16 -14.50
C SER A 62 -2.62 11.03 -13.48
N GLN A 63 -3.51 10.07 -13.68
CA GLN A 63 -3.50 8.81 -12.95
C GLN A 63 -2.21 8.03 -13.22
N VAL A 64 -1.93 7.04 -12.37
CA VAL A 64 -0.78 6.12 -12.55
C VAL A 64 -1.24 4.95 -13.44
N TYR A 65 -0.75 4.94 -14.67
CA TYR A 65 -1.04 3.87 -15.64
C TYR A 65 0.01 2.76 -15.64
N GLU A 66 1.28 3.10 -15.42
CA GLU A 66 2.41 2.16 -15.42
C GLU A 66 3.13 2.16 -14.05
N PRO A 67 2.52 1.58 -13.00
CA PRO A 67 3.09 1.61 -11.66
C PRO A 67 4.39 0.81 -11.57
N ASP A 68 5.30 1.28 -10.71
CA ASP A 68 6.46 0.51 -10.24
C ASP A 68 6.02 -0.47 -9.13
N TYR A 69 5.02 -0.08 -8.34
CA TYR A 69 4.50 -0.86 -7.22
C TYR A 69 2.97 -0.89 -7.22
N VAL A 70 2.42 -2.07 -6.96
CA VAL A 70 0.99 -2.26 -6.73
C VAL A 70 0.78 -2.83 -5.33
N ILE A 71 -0.16 -2.26 -4.58
CA ILE A 71 -0.59 -2.74 -3.26
C ILE A 71 -2.05 -3.16 -3.36
N VAL A 72 -2.35 -4.42 -3.02
CA VAL A 72 -3.71 -4.97 -3.04
C VAL A 72 -4.15 -5.30 -1.62
N GLN A 73 -5.07 -4.51 -1.09
CA GLN A 73 -5.57 -4.64 0.29
C GLN A 73 -6.59 -5.77 0.45
N ASP A 74 -7.21 -6.19 -0.65
CA ASP A 74 -8.28 -7.20 -0.65
C ASP A 74 -8.08 -8.15 -1.82
N VAL A 75 -7.76 -9.42 -1.53
CA VAL A 75 -7.47 -10.43 -2.55
C VAL A 75 -8.67 -10.73 -3.47
N THR A 76 -9.90 -10.48 -3.02
CA THR A 76 -11.10 -10.68 -3.85
C THR A 76 -11.17 -9.72 -5.04
N LEU A 77 -10.35 -8.67 -5.06
CA LEU A 77 -10.23 -7.77 -6.21
C LEU A 77 -9.61 -8.45 -7.42
N LEU A 78 -8.82 -9.49 -7.23
CA LEU A 78 -8.21 -10.25 -8.34
C LEU A 78 -9.26 -10.91 -9.26
N ASP A 79 -10.46 -11.13 -8.77
CA ASP A 79 -11.56 -11.75 -9.54
C ASP A 79 -12.38 -10.72 -10.35
N VAL A 80 -12.23 -9.42 -10.05
CA VAL A 80 -13.09 -8.36 -10.62
C VAL A 80 -12.34 -7.20 -11.26
N VAL A 81 -11.04 -7.08 -10.98
CA VAL A 81 -10.17 -6.00 -11.50
C VAL A 81 -8.83 -6.60 -11.91
N ASP A 82 -8.32 -6.20 -13.07
CA ASP A 82 -6.92 -6.47 -13.44
C ASP A 82 -5.99 -5.54 -12.65
N VAL A 83 -5.66 -5.97 -11.43
CA VAL A 83 -4.80 -5.19 -10.52
C VAL A 83 -3.36 -5.08 -11.03
N ALA A 84 -2.93 -5.97 -11.94
CA ALA A 84 -1.59 -5.97 -12.51
C ALA A 84 -1.50 -5.16 -13.82
N SER A 85 -2.60 -4.64 -14.34
CA SER A 85 -2.61 -3.86 -15.58
C SER A 85 -1.59 -2.74 -15.57
N GLY A 86 -0.67 -2.72 -16.55
CA GLY A 86 0.38 -1.71 -16.68
C GLY A 86 1.52 -1.79 -15.65
N LEU A 87 1.49 -2.75 -14.70
CA LEU A 87 2.60 -2.95 -13.78
C LEU A 87 3.87 -3.31 -14.55
N LYS A 88 4.96 -2.58 -14.31
CA LYS A 88 6.24 -2.78 -14.97
C LYS A 88 6.80 -4.18 -14.66
N ASP A 89 7.48 -4.79 -15.63
CA ASP A 89 8.06 -6.15 -15.47
C ASP A 89 9.06 -6.24 -14.32
N ASN A 90 9.79 -5.16 -14.04
CA ASN A 90 10.71 -5.04 -12.90
C ASN A 90 10.05 -4.45 -11.64
N GLY A 91 8.74 -4.30 -11.66
CA GLY A 91 7.95 -3.81 -10.54
C GLY A 91 7.65 -4.89 -9.50
N LYS A 92 6.90 -4.52 -8.47
CA LYS A 92 6.44 -5.44 -7.42
C LYS A 92 4.96 -5.26 -7.14
N ILE A 93 4.28 -6.37 -6.89
CA ILE A 93 2.89 -6.37 -6.40
C ILE A 93 2.83 -7.03 -5.03
N ILE A 94 2.28 -6.33 -4.04
CA ILE A 94 2.15 -6.78 -2.66
C ILE A 94 0.68 -7.02 -2.39
N ILE A 95 0.32 -8.25 -2.01
CA ILE A 95 -1.07 -8.68 -1.91
C ILE A 95 -1.38 -9.18 -0.50
N ASN A 96 -2.42 -8.61 0.11
CA ASN A 96 -2.97 -9.11 1.35
C ASN A 96 -3.72 -10.42 1.11
N THR A 97 -3.11 -11.53 1.46
CA THR A 97 -3.68 -12.87 1.34
C THR A 97 -2.90 -13.89 2.18
N ASP A 98 -3.60 -14.91 2.65
CA ASP A 98 -3.03 -16.13 3.24
C ASP A 98 -2.63 -17.19 2.20
N ARG A 99 -2.98 -16.95 0.92
CA ARG A 99 -2.74 -17.90 -0.17
C ARG A 99 -1.32 -17.73 -0.73
N PRO A 100 -0.65 -18.82 -1.09
CA PRO A 100 0.63 -18.74 -1.80
C PRO A 100 0.41 -18.23 -3.23
N ARG A 101 1.45 -17.62 -3.80
CA ARG A 101 1.43 -17.00 -5.13
C ARG A 101 0.83 -17.90 -6.22
N GLU A 102 1.17 -19.18 -6.20
CA GLU A 102 0.79 -20.17 -7.21
C GLU A 102 -0.73 -20.38 -7.30
N LYS A 103 -1.45 -20.02 -6.24
CA LYS A 103 -2.92 -20.07 -6.18
C LYS A 103 -3.60 -18.76 -6.60
N LEU A 104 -2.83 -17.73 -6.92
CA LEU A 104 -3.37 -16.44 -7.35
C LEU A 104 -3.46 -16.39 -8.87
N LYS A 105 -4.61 -15.96 -9.39
CA LYS A 105 -4.82 -15.71 -10.82
C LYS A 105 -4.23 -14.35 -11.20
N LEU A 106 -2.92 -14.29 -11.38
CA LEU A 106 -2.20 -13.08 -11.78
C LEU A 106 -1.43 -13.32 -13.06
N ASN A 107 -1.64 -12.45 -14.04
CA ASN A 107 -0.85 -12.43 -15.27
C ASN A 107 0.15 -11.26 -15.19
N THR A 108 1.32 -11.52 -14.62
CA THR A 108 2.39 -10.53 -14.49
C THR A 108 3.75 -11.20 -14.44
N ARG A 109 4.77 -10.51 -14.97
CA ARG A 109 6.20 -10.86 -14.83
C ARG A 109 6.83 -10.20 -13.60
N ALA A 110 6.14 -9.22 -13.01
CA ALA A 110 6.61 -8.53 -11.82
C ALA A 110 6.74 -9.48 -10.62
N GLU A 111 7.54 -9.10 -9.65
CA GLU A 111 7.69 -9.82 -8.39
C GLU A 111 6.37 -9.77 -7.59
N VAL A 112 5.85 -10.94 -7.22
CA VAL A 112 4.62 -11.07 -6.43
C VAL A 112 4.97 -11.44 -5.00
N ILE A 113 4.58 -10.59 -4.07
CA ILE A 113 4.77 -10.74 -2.62
C ILE A 113 3.41 -10.91 -1.97
N THR A 114 3.25 -11.98 -1.19
CA THR A 114 2.02 -12.25 -0.43
C THR A 114 2.27 -12.11 1.06
N ILE A 115 1.30 -11.55 1.76
CA ILE A 115 1.33 -11.40 3.21
C ILE A 115 -0.09 -11.46 3.78
N ASP A 116 -0.31 -12.25 4.83
CA ASP A 116 -1.57 -12.22 5.58
C ASP A 116 -1.60 -11.03 6.53
N ALA A 117 -1.80 -9.84 5.96
CA ALA A 117 -1.94 -8.60 6.72
C ALA A 117 -3.24 -8.58 7.54
N THR A 118 -4.26 -9.33 7.11
CA THR A 118 -5.52 -9.47 7.85
C THR A 118 -5.28 -10.16 9.19
N LYS A 119 -4.52 -11.25 9.20
CA LYS A 119 -4.15 -11.96 10.43
C LYS A 119 -3.36 -11.05 11.37
N ILE A 120 -2.33 -10.36 10.85
CA ILE A 120 -1.55 -9.40 11.65
C ILE A 120 -2.45 -8.31 12.26
N ALA A 121 -3.33 -7.72 11.46
CA ALA A 121 -4.23 -6.68 11.92
C ALA A 121 -5.23 -7.20 12.98
N MET A 122 -5.77 -8.39 12.81
CA MET A 122 -6.66 -9.00 13.79
C MET A 122 -5.96 -9.28 15.12
N GLU A 123 -4.74 -9.83 15.09
CA GLU A 123 -3.96 -10.15 16.30
C GLU A 123 -3.53 -8.87 17.06
N ILE A 124 -3.14 -7.81 16.36
CA ILE A 124 -2.55 -6.61 16.98
C ILE A 124 -3.57 -5.50 17.18
N LEU A 125 -4.38 -5.19 16.15
CA LEU A 125 -5.37 -4.11 16.19
C LEU A 125 -6.75 -4.58 16.71
N GLY A 126 -7.01 -5.90 16.70
CA GLY A 126 -8.31 -6.47 17.02
C GLY A 126 -9.39 -6.22 15.95
N ARG A 127 -9.00 -5.77 14.76
CA ARG A 127 -9.89 -5.43 13.63
C ARG A 127 -9.19 -5.72 12.31
N PRO A 128 -9.92 -6.11 11.24
CA PRO A 128 -9.34 -6.39 9.93
C PRO A 128 -9.07 -5.10 9.13
N ILE A 129 -8.41 -4.12 9.75
CA ILE A 129 -8.03 -2.85 9.11
C ILE A 129 -6.57 -2.97 8.66
N VAL A 130 -6.39 -3.28 7.39
CA VAL A 130 -5.08 -3.72 6.85
C VAL A 130 -4.25 -2.61 6.21
N ASN A 131 -4.81 -1.42 5.99
CA ASN A 131 -4.14 -0.36 5.23
C ASN A 131 -2.75 -0.03 5.78
N THR A 132 -2.62 0.23 7.08
CA THR A 132 -1.33 0.53 7.71
C THR A 132 -0.39 -0.68 7.76
N THR A 133 -0.92 -1.87 8.03
CA THR A 133 -0.15 -3.12 8.00
C THR A 133 0.48 -3.35 6.62
N MET A 134 -0.29 -3.12 5.54
CA MET A 134 0.20 -3.21 4.16
C MET A 134 1.28 -2.17 3.85
N LEU A 135 1.29 -1.02 4.52
CA LEU A 135 2.39 -0.05 4.39
C LEU A 135 3.70 -0.57 4.98
N GLY A 136 3.64 -1.35 6.07
CA GLY A 136 4.80 -2.04 6.61
C GLY A 136 5.38 -3.03 5.60
N ALA A 137 4.52 -3.83 4.97
CA ALA A 137 4.92 -4.75 3.90
C ALA A 137 5.50 -4.00 2.68
N PHE A 138 4.86 -2.91 2.26
CA PHE A 138 5.38 -2.07 1.18
C PHE A 138 6.77 -1.51 1.50
N CYS A 139 6.95 -0.96 2.70
CA CYS A 139 8.23 -0.43 3.16
C CYS A 139 9.33 -1.50 3.15
N GLY A 140 9.04 -2.71 3.66
CA GLY A 140 9.96 -3.84 3.66
C GLY A 140 10.33 -4.33 2.27
N ALA A 141 9.35 -4.46 1.39
CA ALA A 141 9.52 -5.00 0.04
C ALA A 141 10.17 -4.02 -0.93
N SER A 142 9.86 -2.72 -0.84
CA SER A 142 10.29 -1.71 -1.81
C SER A 142 11.54 -0.96 -1.42
N LYS A 143 11.73 -0.72 -0.12
CA LYS A 143 12.75 0.19 0.44
C LYS A 143 12.65 1.63 -0.10
N GLU A 144 11.50 2.02 -0.66
CA GLU A 144 11.28 3.35 -1.21
C GLU A 144 11.02 4.42 -0.15
N ILE A 145 10.61 4.02 1.04
CA ILE A 145 10.43 4.87 2.22
C ILE A 145 11.13 4.24 3.42
N GLY A 146 11.73 5.07 4.27
CA GLY A 146 12.35 4.61 5.50
C GLY A 146 11.32 4.12 6.52
N LEU A 147 11.63 3.06 7.27
CA LEU A 147 10.74 2.57 8.34
C LEU A 147 10.54 3.62 9.43
N GLU A 148 11.59 4.40 9.76
CA GLU A 148 11.49 5.49 10.74
C GLU A 148 10.56 6.60 10.27
N SER A 149 10.66 6.99 9.00
CA SER A 149 9.81 8.00 8.38
C SER A 149 8.35 7.53 8.30
N LEU A 150 8.13 6.24 7.99
CA LEU A 150 6.79 5.64 8.04
C LEU A 150 6.24 5.66 9.49
N ASN A 151 7.03 5.29 10.47
CA ASN A 151 6.64 5.31 11.88
C ASN A 151 6.29 6.72 12.36
N LYS A 152 7.03 7.74 11.91
CA LYS A 152 6.73 9.13 12.21
C LYS A 152 5.39 9.56 11.62
N ALA A 153 5.14 9.30 10.33
CA ALA A 153 3.89 9.59 9.66
C ALA A 153 2.69 8.92 10.35
N ILE A 154 2.84 7.67 10.80
CA ILE A 154 1.82 6.94 11.56
C ILE A 154 1.57 7.58 12.92
N SER A 155 2.64 7.95 13.66
CA SER A 155 2.52 8.55 14.98
C SER A 155 1.88 9.94 14.96
N GLU A 156 2.03 10.66 13.87
CA GLU A 156 1.36 11.95 13.65
C GLU A 156 -0.15 11.77 13.41
N ARG A 157 -0.53 10.75 12.64
CA ARG A 157 -1.92 10.49 12.28
C ARG A 157 -2.71 9.74 13.35
N PHE A 158 -2.11 8.79 14.02
CA PHE A 158 -2.75 7.93 15.03
C PHE A 158 -2.11 8.13 16.39
N LYS A 159 -2.88 8.61 17.36
CA LYS A 159 -2.38 8.90 18.72
C LYS A 159 -2.70 7.77 19.69
N GLY A 160 -2.02 7.79 20.82
CA GLY A 160 -2.28 6.91 21.97
C GLY A 160 -2.10 5.42 21.65
N GLU A 161 -2.98 4.59 22.18
CA GLU A 161 -2.91 3.12 22.03
C GLU A 161 -3.06 2.67 20.58
N LEU A 162 -3.94 3.32 19.81
CA LEU A 162 -4.14 3.00 18.40
C LEU A 162 -2.84 3.24 17.61
N GLY A 163 -2.14 4.34 17.87
CA GLY A 163 -0.84 4.62 17.26
C GLY A 163 0.17 3.52 17.55
N ARG A 164 0.34 3.15 18.83
CA ARG A 164 1.25 2.08 19.24
C ARG A 164 0.96 0.74 18.57
N LYS A 165 -0.32 0.36 18.48
CA LYS A 165 -0.73 -0.87 17.80
C LYS A 165 -0.44 -0.83 16.31
N ASN A 166 -0.69 0.30 15.63
CA ASN A 166 -0.34 0.46 14.23
C ASN A 166 1.17 0.34 13.98
N LEU A 167 2.01 0.95 14.82
CA LEU A 167 3.47 0.82 14.72
C LEU A 167 3.93 -0.64 14.86
N LEU A 168 3.33 -1.40 15.79
CA LEU A 168 3.63 -2.82 15.96
C LEU A 168 3.20 -3.64 14.73
N ALA A 169 2.01 -3.40 14.18
CA ALA A 169 1.52 -4.09 12.98
C ALA A 169 2.41 -3.80 11.77
N ILE A 170 2.85 -2.55 11.59
CA ILE A 170 3.79 -2.13 10.53
C ILE A 170 5.12 -2.86 10.68
N LYS A 171 5.71 -2.85 11.88
CA LYS A 171 6.98 -3.53 12.15
C LYS A 171 6.88 -5.02 11.84
N THR A 172 5.82 -5.68 12.31
CA THR A 172 5.58 -7.10 12.07
C THR A 172 5.47 -7.42 10.57
N ALA A 173 4.76 -6.59 9.82
CA ALA A 173 4.61 -6.78 8.37
C ALA A 173 5.93 -6.50 7.63
N TYR A 174 6.67 -5.46 8.02
CA TYR A 174 7.99 -5.14 7.48
C TYR A 174 8.95 -6.31 7.62
N GLU A 175 9.07 -6.89 8.82
CA GLU A 175 10.00 -7.99 9.13
C GLU A 175 9.66 -9.29 8.39
N ARG A 176 8.40 -9.47 7.95
CA ARG A 176 7.97 -10.67 7.19
C ARG A 176 8.33 -10.62 5.71
N VAL A 177 8.60 -9.46 5.15
CA VAL A 177 8.83 -9.27 3.71
C VAL A 177 10.18 -8.62 3.38
N SER A 178 10.95 -8.22 4.38
CA SER A 178 12.27 -7.57 4.22
C SER A 178 13.43 -8.56 4.03
#